data_46d4af43bf64631de09e5d6327c251f8
#
_entry.id   46d4af43bf64631de09e5d6327c251f8
#
_cell.length_a   1.000
_cell.length_b   1.000
_cell.length_c   1.000
_cell.angle_alpha   90.00
_cell.angle_beta   90.00
_cell.angle_gamma   90.00
#
_symmetry.space_group_name_H-M   'P 1'
#
loop_
_entity.id
_entity.type
_entity.pdbx_description
1 polymer ?
#
loop_
_entity_poly.entity_id
_entity_poly.type
_entity_poly.pdbx_seq_one_letter_code
_entity_poly.pdbx_strand_id
1 'polypeptide(L)'
;WFEGEYFEAELWILNDCVTDKESLKVTAELWAVDQKLSSLLWETGKVKSQTNIRGITLRQQLPAMETDKLYLRLSVENFPEYNSDYTLIYRRKSFTAFRTHVMNLTE
;
A
#
# COMPACT_ATOMS: atom_id res chain seq x y z
N TRP A 1 10.53 8.60 6.79
CA TRP A 1 11.25 8.16 5.59
C TRP A 1 12.16 9.27 5.11
N PHE A 2 13.29 8.91 4.55
CA PHE A 2 14.32 9.88 4.20
C PHE A 2 14.69 9.80 2.73
N GLU A 3 15.21 10.92 2.20
CA GLU A 3 15.79 11.00 0.88
C GLU A 3 16.82 9.89 0.66
N GLY A 4 16.75 9.22 -0.51
CA GLY A 4 17.64 8.13 -0.86
C GLY A 4 17.30 6.79 -0.25
N GLU A 5 16.43 6.76 0.76
CA GLU A 5 15.95 5.55 1.37
C GLU A 5 15.02 4.81 0.43
N TYR A 6 15.00 3.48 0.52
CA TYR A 6 13.99 2.69 -0.17
C TYR A 6 12.73 2.63 0.68
N PHE A 7 11.64 3.17 0.15
CA PHE A 7 10.32 2.96 0.71
C PHE A 7 9.88 1.53 0.38
N GLU A 8 9.48 0.78 1.39
CA GLU A 8 8.97 -0.57 1.22
C GLU A 8 7.66 -0.72 1.99
N ALA A 9 6.64 -1.18 1.30
CA ALA A 9 5.34 -1.48 1.89
C ALA A 9 4.93 -2.89 1.46
N GLU A 10 4.82 -3.78 2.42
CA GLU A 10 4.31 -5.13 2.21
C GLU A 10 2.80 -5.10 2.34
N LEU A 11 2.11 -5.56 1.30
CA LEU A 11 0.65 -5.51 1.26
C LEU A 11 0.05 -6.80 1.81
N TRP A 12 -0.94 -6.66 2.66
CA TRP A 12 -1.69 -7.75 3.26
C TRP A 12 -3.17 -7.52 3.12
N ILE A 13 -3.93 -8.61 2.97
CA ILE A 13 -5.38 -8.58 3.07
C ILE A 13 -5.81 -9.42 4.25
N LEU A 14 -6.59 -8.80 5.15
CA LEU A 14 -7.22 -9.48 6.26
C LEU A 14 -8.70 -9.61 5.91
N ASN A 15 -9.16 -10.83 5.64
CA ASN A 15 -10.57 -11.07 5.36
C ASN A 15 -11.27 -11.55 6.63
N ASP A 16 -11.89 -10.62 7.34
CA ASP A 16 -12.66 -10.89 8.55
C ASP A 16 -14.13 -11.22 8.24
N CYS A 17 -14.49 -11.26 6.96
CA CYS A 17 -15.84 -11.59 6.53
C CYS A 17 -16.13 -13.07 6.75
N VAL A 18 -17.42 -13.40 6.89
CA VAL A 18 -17.87 -14.79 7.02
C VAL A 18 -17.93 -15.52 5.67
N THR A 19 -17.79 -14.77 4.58
CA THR A 19 -17.85 -15.32 3.23
C THR A 19 -16.52 -15.14 2.52
N ASP A 20 -16.27 -16.03 1.56
CA ASP A 20 -15.12 -15.89 0.66
C ASP A 20 -15.33 -14.69 -0.26
N LYS A 21 -14.23 -14.08 -0.67
CA LYS A 21 -14.22 -13.03 -1.69
C LYS A 21 -13.60 -13.58 -2.97
N GLU A 22 -14.17 -13.21 -4.12
CA GLU A 22 -13.54 -13.48 -5.41
C GLU A 22 -12.25 -12.69 -5.54
N SER A 23 -11.46 -13.01 -6.56
CA SER A 23 -10.20 -12.31 -6.79
C SER A 23 -10.40 -10.79 -6.83
N LEU A 24 -9.60 -10.09 -6.05
CA LEU A 24 -9.62 -8.62 -6.00
C LEU A 24 -8.43 -8.06 -6.78
N LYS A 25 -8.65 -6.92 -7.42
CA LYS A 25 -7.58 -6.16 -8.06
C LYS A 25 -7.24 -4.97 -7.19
N VAL A 26 -6.08 -5.02 -6.59
CA VAL A 26 -5.60 -4.00 -5.65
C VAL A 26 -4.53 -3.17 -6.34
N THR A 27 -4.70 -1.86 -6.34
CA THR A 27 -3.69 -0.93 -6.84
C THR A 27 -3.05 -0.22 -5.66
N ALA A 28 -1.73 -0.24 -5.59
CA ALA A 28 -0.97 0.50 -4.60
C ALA A 28 -0.19 1.60 -5.31
N GLU A 29 -0.35 2.84 -4.85
CA GLU A 29 0.31 4.00 -5.44
C GLU A 29 1.02 4.79 -4.36
N LEU A 30 2.28 5.14 -4.63
CA LEU A 30 3.03 6.04 -3.77
C LEU A 30 3.10 7.41 -4.43
N TRP A 31 2.66 8.43 -3.70
CA TRP A 31 2.59 9.80 -4.18
C TRP A 31 3.40 10.75 -3.32
N ALA A 32 4.00 11.74 -3.97
CA ALA A 32 4.57 12.91 -3.31
C ALA A 32 3.78 14.12 -3.77
N VAL A 33 2.87 14.62 -2.93
CA VAL A 33 1.93 15.70 -3.25
C VAL A 33 1.06 15.32 -4.47
N ASP A 34 1.36 15.83 -5.65
CA ASP A 34 0.64 15.55 -6.89
C ASP A 34 1.44 14.68 -7.87
N GLN A 35 2.63 14.22 -7.47
CA GLN A 35 3.48 13.41 -8.31
C GLN A 35 3.43 11.94 -7.88
N LYS A 36 3.03 11.07 -8.79
CA LYS A 36 3.05 9.63 -8.54
C LYS A 36 4.48 9.10 -8.73
N LEU A 37 5.04 8.53 -7.66
CA LEU A 37 6.39 7.98 -7.68
C LEU A 37 6.42 6.54 -8.12
N SER A 38 5.40 5.76 -7.75
CA SER A 38 5.37 4.34 -8.02
C SER A 38 3.93 3.85 -8.00
N SER A 39 3.69 2.75 -8.72
CA SER A 39 2.38 2.11 -8.79
C SER A 39 2.58 0.63 -9.05
N LEU A 40 1.75 -0.21 -8.43
CA LEU A 40 1.71 -1.62 -8.76
C LEU A 40 0.29 -2.15 -8.64
N LEU A 41 0.02 -3.22 -9.39
CA LEU A 41 -1.25 -3.92 -9.38
C LEU A 41 -1.05 -5.31 -8.80
N TRP A 42 -1.92 -5.69 -7.86
CA TRP A 42 -1.93 -7.01 -7.27
C TRP A 42 -3.29 -7.67 -7.48
N GLU A 43 -3.31 -8.79 -8.19
CA GLU A 43 -4.48 -9.65 -8.30
C GLU A 43 -4.37 -10.73 -7.22
N THR A 44 -5.27 -10.70 -6.25
CA THR A 44 -5.12 -11.49 -5.03
C THR A 44 -5.41 -12.97 -5.22
N GLY A 45 -6.17 -13.36 -6.25
CA GLY A 45 -6.81 -14.65 -6.28
C GLY A 45 -7.98 -14.66 -5.29
N LYS A 46 -8.64 -15.81 -5.16
CA LYS A 46 -9.77 -15.96 -4.24
C LYS A 46 -9.31 -15.77 -2.80
N VAL A 47 -10.02 -14.91 -2.07
CA VAL A 47 -9.73 -14.62 -0.67
C VAL A 47 -10.73 -15.36 0.20
N LYS A 48 -10.28 -16.41 0.87
CA LYS A 48 -11.15 -17.22 1.73
C LYS A 48 -11.57 -16.45 2.97
N SER A 49 -12.75 -16.80 3.51
CA SER A 49 -13.27 -16.18 4.70
C SER A 49 -12.30 -16.37 5.88
N GLN A 50 -12.20 -15.33 6.70
CA GLN A 50 -11.41 -15.34 7.95
C GLN A 50 -9.95 -15.76 7.75
N THR A 51 -9.35 -15.34 6.62
CA THR A 51 -7.94 -15.62 6.32
C THR A 51 -7.19 -14.34 6.05
N ASN A 52 -5.87 -14.41 6.27
CA ASN A 52 -4.95 -13.33 5.95
C ASN A 52 -4.11 -13.76 4.75
N ILE A 53 -3.95 -12.86 3.79
CA ILE A 53 -3.14 -13.13 2.61
C ILE A 53 -2.03 -12.09 2.54
N ARG A 54 -0.80 -12.60 2.49
CA ARG A 54 0.38 -11.77 2.22
C ARG A 54 0.47 -11.53 0.73
N GLY A 55 0.59 -10.26 0.36
CA GLY A 55 0.71 -9.85 -1.03
C GLY A 55 2.13 -9.51 -1.41
N ILE A 56 2.22 -8.64 -2.40
CA ILE A 56 3.49 -8.19 -2.95
C ILE A 56 3.97 -6.94 -2.22
N THR A 57 5.25 -6.62 -2.40
CA THR A 57 5.86 -5.47 -1.77
C THR A 57 6.02 -4.34 -2.77
N LEU A 58 5.52 -3.16 -2.42
CA LEU A 58 5.81 -1.93 -3.15
C LEU A 58 7.15 -1.41 -2.66
N ARG A 59 8.10 -1.23 -3.58
CA ARG A 59 9.42 -0.74 -3.26
C ARG A 59 9.80 0.39 -4.19
N GLN A 60 10.23 1.50 -3.62
CA GLN A 60 10.59 2.69 -4.39
C GLN A 60 11.69 3.47 -3.68
N GLN A 61 12.79 3.72 -4.38
CA GLN A 61 13.81 4.63 -3.87
C GLN A 61 13.27 6.06 -3.89
N LEU A 62 13.40 6.77 -2.78
CA LEU A 62 12.86 8.11 -2.64
C LEU A 62 13.85 9.13 -3.20
N PRO A 63 13.45 9.91 -4.23
CA PRO A 63 14.31 10.96 -4.77
C PRO A 63 14.36 12.18 -3.83
N ALA A 64 15.26 13.09 -4.11
CA ALA A 64 15.28 14.39 -3.43
C ALA A 64 14.05 15.19 -3.88
N MET A 65 13.23 15.63 -2.92
CA MET A 65 11.97 16.33 -3.20
C MET A 65 11.75 17.48 -2.22
N GLU A 66 11.03 18.49 -2.69
CA GLU A 66 10.62 19.62 -1.86
C GLU A 66 9.25 19.33 -1.23
N THR A 67 9.19 18.29 -0.40
CA THR A 67 7.99 17.90 0.32
C THR A 67 8.37 17.31 1.67
N ASP A 68 7.43 17.34 2.61
CA ASP A 68 7.58 16.70 3.92
C ASP A 68 6.64 15.50 4.09
N LYS A 69 5.87 15.17 3.08
CA LYS A 69 4.87 14.11 3.16
C LYS A 69 4.87 13.23 1.94
N LEU A 70 4.60 11.94 2.18
CA LEU A 70 4.31 10.95 1.16
C LEU A 70 2.90 10.40 1.43
N TYR A 71 2.25 9.95 0.37
CA TYR A 71 0.94 9.34 0.46
C TYR A 71 0.99 7.95 -0.16
N LEU A 72 0.60 6.95 0.62
CA LEU A 72 0.39 5.61 0.10
C LEU A 72 -1.11 5.41 -0.07
N ARG A 73 -1.53 5.14 -1.28
CA ARG A 73 -2.93 5.01 -1.64
C ARG A 73 -3.19 3.59 -2.11
N LEU A 74 -4.08 2.89 -1.40
CA LEU A 74 -4.49 1.54 -1.73
C LEU A 74 -5.94 1.58 -2.21
N SER A 75 -6.19 1.06 -3.40
CA SER A 75 -7.53 1.03 -3.96
C SER A 75 -7.87 -0.36 -4.46
N VAL A 76 -9.14 -0.74 -4.34
CA VAL A 76 -9.65 -2.04 -4.78
C VAL A 76 -10.70 -1.80 -5.85
N GLU A 77 -10.49 -2.37 -7.04
CA GLU A 77 -11.40 -2.23 -8.16
C GLU A 77 -12.79 -2.76 -7.78
N ASN A 78 -13.81 -1.97 -8.05
CA ASN A 78 -15.23 -2.25 -7.76
C ASN A 78 -15.61 -2.29 -6.28
N PHE A 79 -14.67 -2.03 -5.38
CA PHE A 79 -14.92 -2.04 -3.94
C PHE A 79 -14.28 -0.82 -3.27
N PRO A 80 -14.79 0.40 -3.58
CA PRO A 80 -14.18 1.63 -3.01
C PRO A 80 -14.25 1.68 -1.49
N GLU A 81 -15.15 0.95 -0.86
CA GLU A 81 -15.25 0.85 0.59
C GLU A 81 -14.01 0.21 1.24
N TYR A 82 -13.18 -0.49 0.47
CA TYR A 82 -11.95 -1.11 0.96
C TYR A 82 -10.71 -0.24 0.69
N ASN A 83 -10.88 0.92 0.06
CA ASN A 83 -9.75 1.81 -0.21
C ASN A 83 -9.17 2.35 1.09
N SER A 84 -7.87 2.56 1.10
CA SER A 84 -7.14 3.09 2.26
C SER A 84 -6.08 4.07 1.80
N ASP A 85 -5.92 5.15 2.57
CA ASP A 85 -4.88 6.14 2.34
C ASP A 85 -4.03 6.28 3.61
N TYR A 86 -2.72 6.36 3.43
CA TYR A 86 -1.77 6.56 4.52
C TYR A 86 -0.93 7.79 4.22
N THR A 87 -0.80 8.66 5.20
CA THR A 87 0.10 9.82 5.13
C THR A 87 1.36 9.51 5.90
N LEU A 88 2.50 9.69 5.25
CA LEU A 88 3.81 9.36 5.79
C LEU A 88 4.69 10.60 5.79
N ILE A 89 5.62 10.65 6.74
CA ILE A 89 6.56 11.76 6.84
C ILE A 89 7.78 11.47 5.95
N TYR A 90 8.22 12.47 5.21
CA TYR A 90 9.42 12.44 4.39
C TYR A 90 10.42 13.48 4.88
N ARG A 91 11.71 13.12 4.90
CA ARG A 91 12.80 14.01 5.30
C ARG A 91 14.01 13.84 4.39
N ARG A 92 14.83 14.85 4.30
CA ARG A 92 15.99 14.88 3.43
C ARG A 92 17.24 14.35 4.16
N LYS A 93 17.22 13.04 4.45
CA LYS A 93 18.38 12.32 5.00
C LYS A 93 18.29 10.85 4.58
N SER A 94 19.45 10.20 4.37
CA SER A 94 19.48 8.77 4.08
C SER A 94 19.35 7.95 5.36
N PHE A 95 18.44 7.00 5.34
CA PHE A 95 18.23 6.09 6.45
C PHE A 95 17.32 4.96 5.97
N THR A 96 17.66 3.71 6.29
CA THR A 96 16.88 2.56 5.84
C THR A 96 15.82 2.17 6.87
N ALA A 97 14.58 2.01 6.43
CA ALA A 97 13.48 1.55 7.26
C ALA A 97 12.52 0.67 6.47
N PHE A 98 11.84 -0.23 7.16
CA PHE A 98 10.85 -1.12 6.58
C PHE A 98 9.53 -1.01 7.35
N ARG A 99 8.41 -1.00 6.62
CA ARG A 99 7.08 -0.94 7.22
C ARG A 99 6.11 -1.84 6.47
N THR A 100 5.18 -2.41 7.24
CA THR A 100 4.08 -3.21 6.71
C THR A 100 2.79 -2.42 6.75
N HIS A 101 2.09 -2.38 5.63
CA HIS A 101 0.78 -1.75 5.52
C HIS A 101 -0.28 -2.82 5.27
N VAL A 102 -1.35 -2.76 6.04
CA VAL A 102 -2.38 -3.79 6.08
C VAL A 102 -3.70 -3.22 5.62
N MET A 103 -4.35 -3.92 4.69
CA MET A 103 -5.73 -3.64 4.31
C MET A 103 -6.64 -4.63 5.04
N ASN A 104 -7.65 -4.11 5.73
CA ASN A 104 -8.57 -4.89 6.52
C ASN A 104 -9.93 -4.97 5.82
N LEU A 105 -10.36 -6.17 5.45
CA LEU A 105 -11.65 -6.42 4.84
C LEU A 105 -12.64 -6.85 5.93
N THR A 106 -13.65 -6.03 6.17
CA THR A 106 -14.69 -6.33 7.17
C THR A 106 -16.08 -6.19 6.54
N GLU A 107 -17.01 -6.98 7.02
CA GLU A 107 -18.42 -6.85 6.63
C GLU A 107 -19.15 -5.80 7.46
#